data_0a0ae2027504deaee0df5cc6962423d5
#
_entry.id   0a0ae2027504deaee0df5cc6962423d5
#
_cell.length_a   1.000
_cell.length_b   1.000
_cell.length_c   1.000
_cell.angle_alpha   90.00
_cell.angle_beta   90.00
_cell.angle_gamma   90.00
#
_symmetry.space_group_name_H-M   'P 1'
#
loop_
_entity.id
_entity.type
_entity.pdbx_description
1 polymer ?
#
loop_
_entity_poly.entity_id
_entity_poly.type
_entity_poly.pdbx_seq_one_letter_code
_entity_poly.pdbx_strand_id
1 'polypeptide(L)'
;MPKEAGIDNLGLAGQFSLLTKRDAIVTPKTQFIADLTPGQAAADIFCIGAARRGQAKNGPFWTLTLEDVSGQLEAKIWSPASQAYPDLRPGQFVFVEGQVGSYRDRPQINVDRLRVLPPEEFTPDLAQFVATSSEAPEALLEKLAELCRTEIAHAPWRKFCAKVLSRPDFRDRLLEAPGAKTVHHGYRGGLLEHTLAVCRLVVSICDRYPALDRDTLLAAACCHDLGKAWELTSGPARDYTDAGRLLGHIVIGLELLEPLLQKSGVEPELALHFKHILLAHHGEYEFGSPRRPKTAEAFILHFADNIDAKLNQIFGAFDTDEPGEWSPYVRTLERYLYNPARAPREPAEAKAKARAKDPTQCLLPLKG
;
A
#
# COMPACT_ATOMS: atom_id res chain seq x y z
N MET A 1 4.03 17.50 58.92
CA MET A 1 4.58 17.78 57.59
C MET A 1 5.21 16.50 57.08
N PRO A 2 4.59 15.75 56.16
CA PRO A 2 5.24 14.61 55.51
C PRO A 2 5.96 15.10 54.22
N LYS A 3 7.14 14.54 53.99
CA LYS A 3 8.00 14.75 52.83
C LYS A 3 7.36 14.12 51.59
N GLU A 4 7.31 14.88 50.52
CA GLU A 4 6.99 14.42 49.17
C GLU A 4 8.00 13.37 48.72
N ALA A 5 7.53 12.20 48.35
CA ALA A 5 8.30 11.18 47.67
C ALA A 5 8.36 11.50 46.18
N GLY A 6 9.55 11.76 45.69
CA GLY A 6 9.84 11.88 44.27
C GLY A 6 9.52 10.58 43.55
N ILE A 7 8.79 10.68 42.46
CA ILE A 7 8.53 9.59 41.54
C ILE A 7 9.80 9.44 40.69
N ASP A 8 10.57 8.41 40.99
CA ASP A 8 11.73 8.04 40.20
C ASP A 8 11.30 7.59 38.80
N ASN A 9 11.72 8.34 37.82
CA ASN A 9 11.69 8.02 36.41
C ASN A 9 12.74 6.89 36.12
N LEU A 10 12.50 5.69 36.65
CA LEU A 10 13.24 4.49 36.27
C LEU A 10 12.68 3.99 34.93
N GLY A 11 13.33 4.51 33.88
CA GLY A 11 12.96 4.29 32.52
C GLY A 11 12.96 2.82 32.10
N LEU A 12 12.20 2.60 31.03
CA LEU A 12 12.08 1.38 30.22
C LEU A 12 13.41 0.64 29.92
N ALA A 13 14.55 1.29 30.04
CA ALA A 13 15.88 0.68 29.93
C ALA A 13 16.14 -0.44 30.96
N GLY A 14 15.49 -0.41 32.12
CA GLY A 14 15.62 -1.45 33.15
C GLY A 14 14.84 -2.72 32.89
N GLN A 15 13.79 -2.67 32.06
CA GLN A 15 12.97 -3.84 31.75
C GLN A 15 13.63 -4.80 30.74
N PHE A 16 14.49 -4.31 29.87
CA PHE A 16 15.19 -5.15 28.88
C PHE A 16 16.36 -5.96 29.44
N SER A 17 16.87 -5.61 30.61
CA SER A 17 18.04 -6.28 31.22
C SER A 17 17.69 -7.62 31.93
N LEU A 18 16.42 -7.95 32.13
CA LEU A 18 15.98 -9.10 32.91
C LEU A 18 15.27 -10.20 32.10
N LEU A 19 15.17 -10.05 30.77
CA LEU A 19 14.46 -11.04 29.94
C LEU A 19 15.40 -12.15 29.47
N THR A 20 15.19 -13.33 29.99
CA THR A 20 15.85 -14.57 29.58
C THR A 20 15.47 -14.96 28.14
N LYS A 21 16.41 -15.56 27.43
CA LYS A 21 16.48 -15.89 25.99
C LYS A 21 15.33 -16.67 25.33
N ARG A 22 14.09 -16.65 25.80
CA ARG A 22 13.05 -17.55 25.27
C ARG A 22 11.70 -16.96 24.89
N ASP A 23 11.41 -15.72 25.22
CA ASP A 23 10.11 -15.11 24.86
C ASP A 23 10.32 -13.97 23.87
N ALA A 24 9.72 -14.07 22.69
CA ALA A 24 9.67 -12.97 21.73
C ALA A 24 9.01 -11.76 22.39
N ILE A 25 9.76 -10.64 22.49
CA ILE A 25 9.26 -9.44 23.15
C ILE A 25 8.28 -8.75 22.23
N VAL A 26 6.99 -8.87 22.52
CA VAL A 26 5.99 -7.97 21.99
C VAL A 26 5.97 -6.73 22.87
N THR A 27 6.84 -5.78 22.57
CA THR A 27 6.79 -4.48 23.26
C THR A 27 5.90 -3.56 22.43
N PRO A 28 4.77 -3.07 22.99
CA PRO A 28 3.98 -2.10 22.26
C PRO A 28 4.81 -0.83 22.03
N LYS A 29 4.80 -0.33 20.80
CA LYS A 29 5.39 0.97 20.46
C LYS A 29 4.66 2.07 21.22
N THR A 30 5.39 2.99 21.82
CA THR A 30 4.86 4.04 22.68
C THR A 30 5.14 5.45 22.16
N GLN A 31 6.18 5.62 21.33
CA GLN A 31 6.54 6.89 20.70
C GLN A 31 6.42 6.77 19.18
N PHE A 32 5.65 7.65 18.56
CA PHE A 32 5.52 7.71 17.11
C PHE A 32 6.30 8.91 16.55
N ILE A 33 6.81 8.75 15.32
CA ILE A 33 7.64 9.76 14.65
C ILE A 33 6.91 11.11 14.55
N ALA A 34 5.61 11.11 14.27
CA ALA A 34 4.80 12.32 14.17
C ALA A 34 4.74 13.14 15.48
N ASP A 35 4.92 12.46 16.63
CA ASP A 35 4.87 13.11 17.95
C ASP A 35 6.24 13.60 18.42
N LEU A 36 7.33 13.25 17.71
CA LEU A 36 8.70 13.58 18.09
C LEU A 36 9.04 15.01 17.67
N THR A 37 9.30 15.87 18.66
CA THR A 37 9.69 17.27 18.45
C THR A 37 11.10 17.56 18.96
N PRO A 38 11.79 18.58 18.38
CA PRO A 38 13.11 18.97 18.84
C PRO A 38 13.16 19.24 20.35
N GLY A 39 14.16 18.70 21.03
CA GLY A 39 14.33 18.78 22.49
C GLY A 39 13.82 17.54 23.24
N GLN A 40 13.09 16.65 22.62
CA GLN A 40 12.62 15.42 23.24
C GLN A 40 13.63 14.28 23.13
N ALA A 41 13.58 13.36 24.09
CA ALA A 41 14.28 12.08 24.01
C ALA A 41 13.45 11.09 23.16
N ALA A 42 14.11 10.42 22.24
CA ALA A 42 13.55 9.28 21.51
C ALA A 42 14.08 7.99 22.16
N ALA A 43 13.18 7.09 22.56
CA ALA A 43 13.52 5.79 23.14
C ALA A 43 12.46 4.77 22.76
N ASP A 44 12.49 4.26 21.52
CA ASP A 44 11.49 3.29 21.03
C ASP A 44 12.02 2.48 19.84
N ILE A 45 11.16 1.59 19.33
CA ILE A 45 11.43 0.73 18.18
C ILE A 45 11.00 1.46 16.90
N PHE A 46 11.87 1.43 15.89
CA PHE A 46 11.64 1.95 14.56
C PHE A 46 12.08 0.93 13.51
N CYS A 47 11.57 1.08 12.28
CA CYS A 47 12.11 0.37 11.13
C CYS A 47 13.16 1.24 10.43
N ILE A 48 14.22 0.65 9.90
CA ILE A 48 15.16 1.34 9.01
C ILE A 48 14.58 1.32 7.58
N GLY A 49 14.16 2.46 7.08
CA GLY A 49 13.73 2.61 5.67
C GLY A 49 14.91 2.79 4.73
N ALA A 50 15.95 3.52 5.18
CA ALA A 50 17.20 3.68 4.42
C ALA A 50 18.40 3.76 5.38
N ALA A 51 19.55 3.24 4.92
CA ALA A 51 20.81 3.31 5.65
C ALA A 51 21.96 3.71 4.70
N ARG A 52 22.71 4.74 5.08
CA ARG A 52 23.87 5.20 4.30
C ARG A 52 25.05 5.47 5.21
N ARG A 53 26.19 4.91 4.86
CA ARG A 53 27.44 5.18 5.56
C ARG A 53 28.14 6.38 4.94
N GLY A 54 28.58 7.32 5.77
CA GLY A 54 29.33 8.51 5.37
C GLY A 54 30.65 8.63 6.11
N GLN A 55 31.49 9.59 5.69
CA GLN A 55 32.77 9.93 6.32
C GLN A 55 32.75 11.41 6.69
N ALA A 56 33.03 11.71 7.97
CA ALA A 56 33.20 13.06 8.48
C ALA A 56 34.64 13.26 9.01
N LYS A 57 34.99 14.50 9.39
CA LYS A 57 36.30 14.80 9.98
C LYS A 57 36.61 13.95 11.22
N ASN A 58 35.59 13.63 12.00
CA ASN A 58 35.71 12.89 13.26
C ASN A 58 35.54 11.37 13.10
N GLY A 59 35.49 10.85 11.88
CA GLY A 59 35.32 9.43 11.59
C GLY A 59 34.06 9.08 10.81
N PRO A 60 33.79 7.78 10.62
CA PRO A 60 32.61 7.32 9.90
C PRO A 60 31.32 7.63 10.67
N PHE A 61 30.23 7.82 9.95
CA PHE A 61 28.90 8.00 10.53
C PHE A 61 27.85 7.26 9.71
N TRP A 62 26.71 6.97 10.33
CA TRP A 62 25.52 6.49 9.65
C TRP A 62 24.48 7.60 9.52
N THR A 63 23.85 7.66 8.36
CA THR A 63 22.59 8.35 8.13
C THR A 63 21.52 7.29 7.92
N LEU A 64 20.54 7.27 8.79
CA LEU A 64 19.39 6.38 8.70
C LEU A 64 18.14 7.20 8.41
N THR A 65 17.21 6.64 7.65
CA THR A 65 15.81 7.04 7.66
C THR A 65 15.08 6.04 8.53
N LEU A 66 14.60 6.48 9.69
CA LEU A 66 13.75 5.67 10.56
C LEU A 66 12.29 5.88 10.15
N GLU A 67 11.50 4.82 10.23
CA GLU A 67 10.11 4.79 9.77
C GLU A 67 9.21 4.14 10.81
N ASP A 68 7.99 4.64 10.92
CA ASP A 68 6.84 3.99 11.53
C ASP A 68 5.55 4.37 10.78
N VAL A 69 4.40 3.91 11.26
CA VAL A 69 3.11 4.18 10.62
C VAL A 69 2.80 5.68 10.50
N SER A 70 3.38 6.51 11.37
CA SER A 70 3.12 7.95 11.43
C SER A 70 4.03 8.79 10.54
N GLY A 71 5.14 8.24 10.01
CA GLY A 71 6.03 8.98 9.14
C GLY A 71 7.46 8.48 9.10
N GLN A 72 8.34 9.36 8.63
CA GLN A 72 9.78 9.13 8.48
C GLN A 72 10.59 10.22 9.18
N LEU A 73 11.71 9.83 9.79
CA LEU A 73 12.61 10.76 10.48
C LEU A 73 14.08 10.40 10.22
N GLU A 74 14.88 11.39 9.87
CA GLU A 74 16.32 11.18 9.70
C GLU A 74 16.98 10.96 11.07
N ALA A 75 17.91 10.01 11.14
CA ALA A 75 18.71 9.74 12.32
C ALA A 75 20.21 9.66 11.99
N LYS A 76 21.04 10.16 12.87
CA LYS A 76 22.52 10.15 12.74
C LYS A 76 23.13 9.37 13.88
N ILE A 77 24.06 8.48 13.52
CA ILE A 77 24.95 7.83 14.47
C ILE A 77 26.36 8.32 14.18
N TRP A 78 26.92 9.14 15.06
CA TRP A 78 28.22 9.73 14.87
C TRP A 78 29.35 8.82 15.40
N SER A 79 30.57 9.05 14.91
CA SER A 79 31.78 8.42 15.49
C SER A 79 31.99 8.92 16.92
N PRO A 80 32.40 8.04 17.87
CA PRO A 80 32.83 6.65 17.69
C PRO A 80 31.68 5.62 17.69
N ALA A 81 30.46 5.96 18.15
CA ALA A 81 29.34 5.01 18.29
C ALA A 81 29.00 4.29 16.97
N SER A 82 29.10 4.98 15.83
CA SER A 82 28.85 4.40 14.51
C SER A 82 29.73 3.19 14.15
N GLN A 83 30.91 3.07 14.77
CA GLN A 83 31.84 1.97 14.51
C GLN A 83 31.38 0.63 15.09
N ALA A 84 30.48 0.69 16.08
CA ALA A 84 29.87 -0.51 16.64
C ALA A 84 28.88 -1.20 15.69
N TYR A 85 28.47 -0.52 14.62
CA TYR A 85 27.47 -1.01 13.65
C TYR A 85 28.11 -1.18 12.27
N PRO A 86 28.68 -2.36 11.95
CA PRO A 86 29.35 -2.59 10.66
C PRO A 86 28.36 -2.63 9.49
N ASP A 87 27.13 -3.05 9.73
CA ASP A 87 26.14 -3.32 8.69
C ASP A 87 24.71 -3.02 9.20
N LEU A 88 24.20 -1.86 8.81
CA LEU A 88 22.79 -1.49 9.01
C LEU A 88 22.09 -1.47 7.66
N ARG A 89 20.94 -2.15 7.57
CA ARG A 89 20.21 -2.36 6.31
C ARG A 89 18.75 -1.92 6.41
N PRO A 90 18.15 -1.47 5.31
CA PRO A 90 16.71 -1.27 5.23
C PRO A 90 15.94 -2.53 5.64
N GLY A 91 14.80 -2.36 6.31
CA GLY A 91 13.93 -3.43 6.79
C GLY A 91 14.30 -3.99 8.17
N GLN A 92 15.42 -3.62 8.75
CA GLN A 92 15.73 -4.00 10.11
C GLN A 92 14.91 -3.20 11.11
N PHE A 93 14.38 -3.89 12.12
CA PHE A 93 13.82 -3.23 13.29
C PHE A 93 14.94 -2.93 14.28
N VAL A 94 14.93 -1.71 14.80
CA VAL A 94 15.95 -1.21 15.71
C VAL A 94 15.29 -0.51 16.89
N PHE A 95 15.78 -0.79 18.09
CA PHE A 95 15.51 0.05 19.25
C PHE A 95 16.54 1.19 19.25
N VAL A 96 16.05 2.42 19.30
CA VAL A 96 16.88 3.62 19.20
C VAL A 96 16.71 4.44 20.47
N GLU A 97 17.82 4.84 21.09
CA GLU A 97 17.90 5.85 22.14
C GLU A 97 18.68 7.06 21.62
N GLY A 98 18.14 8.26 21.80
CA GLY A 98 18.80 9.47 21.33
C GLY A 98 18.01 10.74 21.61
N GLN A 99 18.49 11.86 21.09
CA GLN A 99 17.87 13.18 21.24
C GLN A 99 17.37 13.69 19.91
N VAL A 100 16.13 14.16 19.89
CA VAL A 100 15.57 14.84 18.73
C VAL A 100 16.09 16.28 18.68
N GLY A 101 16.86 16.59 17.67
CA GLY A 101 17.37 17.91 17.38
C GLY A 101 16.73 18.50 16.13
N SER A 102 17.23 19.66 15.69
CA SER A 102 16.85 20.27 14.41
C SER A 102 18.09 20.49 13.55
N TYR A 103 18.03 20.11 12.29
CA TYR A 103 19.06 20.39 11.30
C TYR A 103 18.43 20.97 10.03
N ARG A 104 18.77 22.21 9.68
CA ARG A 104 18.17 22.95 8.54
C ARG A 104 16.64 22.97 8.60
N ASP A 105 16.11 23.32 9.77
CA ASP A 105 14.69 23.40 10.08
C ASP A 105 13.90 22.08 9.93
N ARG A 106 14.62 20.94 9.93
CA ARG A 106 14.00 19.61 9.93
C ARG A 106 14.38 18.85 11.20
N PRO A 107 13.43 18.16 11.82
CA PRO A 107 13.73 17.30 12.96
C PRO A 107 14.70 16.16 12.54
N GLN A 108 15.61 15.81 13.44
CA GLN A 108 16.58 14.74 13.24
C GLN A 108 16.96 14.12 14.58
N ILE A 109 17.03 12.80 14.66
CA ILE A 109 17.51 12.11 15.87
C ILE A 109 19.03 12.02 15.84
N ASN A 110 19.70 12.53 16.89
CA ASN A 110 21.07 12.15 17.19
C ASN A 110 21.04 10.91 18.08
N VAL A 111 21.46 9.79 17.51
CA VAL A 111 21.38 8.47 18.14
C VAL A 111 22.56 8.28 19.07
N ASP A 112 22.28 8.02 20.35
CA ASP A 112 23.27 7.68 21.38
C ASP A 112 23.52 6.17 21.40
N ARG A 113 22.44 5.38 21.29
CA ARG A 113 22.47 3.90 21.25
C ARG A 113 21.47 3.38 20.23
N LEU A 114 21.87 2.29 19.58
CA LEU A 114 21.00 1.53 18.68
C LEU A 114 21.19 0.04 18.97
N ARG A 115 20.10 -0.71 18.99
CA ARG A 115 20.11 -2.17 19.06
C ARG A 115 19.29 -2.71 17.90
N VAL A 116 19.90 -3.53 17.06
CA VAL A 116 19.18 -4.30 16.04
C VAL A 116 18.38 -5.40 16.74
N LEU A 117 17.10 -5.51 16.37
CA LEU A 117 16.17 -6.52 16.88
C LEU A 117 16.04 -7.64 15.83
N PRO A 118 16.67 -8.80 16.06
CA PRO A 118 16.58 -9.89 15.11
C PRO A 118 15.18 -10.55 15.16
N PRO A 119 14.72 -11.21 14.07
CA PRO A 119 13.40 -11.82 14.00
C PRO A 119 13.10 -12.86 15.10
N GLU A 120 14.14 -13.47 15.66
CA GLU A 120 14.01 -14.45 16.73
C GLU A 120 13.69 -13.81 18.08
N GLU A 121 13.98 -12.51 18.25
CA GLU A 121 13.78 -11.76 19.49
C GLU A 121 12.58 -10.80 19.40
N PHE A 122 12.15 -10.43 18.19
CA PHE A 122 11.13 -9.42 18.00
C PHE A 122 10.16 -9.79 16.87
N THR A 123 8.89 -9.89 17.22
CA THR A 123 7.79 -10.01 16.25
C THR A 123 7.04 -8.67 16.20
N PRO A 124 7.22 -7.87 15.13
CA PRO A 124 6.57 -6.56 15.04
C PRO A 124 5.06 -6.71 14.84
N ASP A 125 4.29 -5.85 15.52
CA ASP A 125 2.96 -5.51 15.06
C ASP A 125 3.11 -4.57 13.87
N LEU A 126 3.01 -5.12 12.66
CA LEU A 126 3.25 -4.37 11.43
C LEU A 126 2.34 -3.14 11.27
N ALA A 127 1.16 -3.11 11.91
CA ALA A 127 0.28 -1.96 11.89
C ALA A 127 0.89 -0.71 12.55
N GLN A 128 1.89 -0.88 13.41
CA GLN A 128 2.61 0.23 14.05
C GLN A 128 3.77 0.79 13.21
N PHE A 129 4.19 0.07 12.18
CA PHE A 129 5.38 0.43 11.37
C PHE A 129 5.06 0.67 9.89
N VAL A 130 3.99 0.10 9.40
CA VAL A 130 3.60 0.17 8.00
C VAL A 130 2.17 0.65 7.90
N ALA A 131 1.93 1.72 7.17
CA ALA A 131 0.57 2.14 6.86
C ALA A 131 -0.21 0.96 6.26
N THR A 132 -1.45 0.82 6.67
CA THR A 132 -2.36 -0.23 6.21
C THR A 132 -3.56 0.43 5.54
N SER A 133 -4.20 -0.25 4.60
CA SER A 133 -5.47 0.19 4.02
C SER A 133 -6.50 0.52 5.12
N SER A 134 -7.37 1.48 4.85
CA SER A 134 -8.42 1.91 5.81
C SER A 134 -9.35 0.76 6.22
N GLU A 135 -9.50 -0.22 5.35
CA GLU A 135 -10.19 -1.47 5.60
C GLU A 135 -9.19 -2.62 5.73
N ALA A 136 -9.47 -3.59 6.62
CA ALA A 136 -8.60 -4.76 6.81
C ALA A 136 -8.37 -5.50 5.48
N PRO A 137 -7.12 -5.87 5.14
CA PRO A 137 -6.80 -6.56 3.89
C PRO A 137 -7.61 -7.85 3.69
N GLU A 138 -7.91 -8.57 4.78
CA GLU A 138 -8.73 -9.76 4.77
C GLU A 138 -10.15 -9.48 4.29
N ALA A 139 -10.75 -8.38 4.75
CA ALA A 139 -12.08 -7.95 4.32
C ALA A 139 -12.09 -7.45 2.86
N LEU A 140 -11.02 -6.79 2.41
CA LEU A 140 -10.85 -6.40 1.00
C LEU A 140 -10.77 -7.63 0.08
N LEU A 141 -10.01 -8.66 0.49
CA LEU A 141 -9.90 -9.91 -0.24
C LEU A 141 -11.25 -10.64 -0.33
N GLU A 142 -12.01 -10.70 0.79
CA GLU A 142 -13.35 -11.28 0.80
C GLU A 142 -14.31 -10.53 -0.13
N LYS A 143 -14.28 -9.20 -0.13
CA LYS A 143 -15.08 -8.38 -1.04
C LYS A 143 -14.72 -8.59 -2.50
N LEU A 144 -13.43 -8.72 -2.82
CA LEU A 144 -12.96 -9.02 -4.17
C LEU A 144 -13.43 -10.41 -4.62
N ALA A 145 -13.30 -11.41 -3.75
CA ALA A 145 -13.77 -12.77 -4.04
C ALA A 145 -15.29 -12.83 -4.23
N GLU A 146 -16.05 -12.11 -3.39
CA GLU A 146 -17.50 -12.01 -3.51
C GLU A 146 -17.92 -11.31 -4.81
N LEU A 147 -17.25 -10.20 -5.18
CA LEU A 147 -17.52 -9.50 -6.44
C LEU A 147 -17.27 -10.42 -7.63
N CYS A 148 -16.15 -11.13 -7.69
CA CYS A 148 -15.89 -12.10 -8.76
C CYS A 148 -16.93 -13.23 -8.79
N ARG A 149 -17.40 -13.69 -7.63
CA ARG A 149 -18.42 -14.75 -7.52
C ARG A 149 -19.77 -14.33 -8.05
N THR A 150 -20.18 -13.09 -7.81
CA THR A 150 -21.49 -12.54 -8.15
C THR A 150 -21.54 -11.99 -9.57
N GLU A 151 -20.48 -11.33 -10.03
CA GLU A 151 -20.44 -10.58 -11.27
C GLU A 151 -19.94 -11.38 -12.49
N ILE A 152 -19.20 -12.49 -12.26
CA ILE A 152 -18.74 -13.38 -13.33
C ILE A 152 -19.76 -14.49 -13.56
N ALA A 153 -20.44 -14.46 -14.69
CA ALA A 153 -21.42 -15.50 -15.08
C ALA A 153 -20.74 -16.76 -15.63
N HIS A 154 -19.66 -16.61 -16.40
CA HIS A 154 -18.92 -17.70 -17.02
C HIS A 154 -18.24 -18.59 -15.96
N ALA A 155 -18.71 -19.82 -15.83
CA ALA A 155 -18.28 -20.72 -14.75
C ALA A 155 -16.77 -21.03 -14.72
N PRO A 156 -16.07 -21.24 -15.85
CA PRO A 156 -14.62 -21.40 -15.88
C PRO A 156 -13.87 -20.17 -15.31
N TRP A 157 -14.23 -18.95 -15.73
CA TRP A 157 -13.62 -17.73 -15.19
C TRP A 157 -13.88 -17.55 -13.70
N ARG A 158 -15.11 -17.81 -13.24
CA ARG A 158 -15.45 -17.73 -11.82
C ARG A 158 -14.63 -18.70 -10.98
N LYS A 159 -14.46 -19.95 -11.45
CA LYS A 159 -13.61 -20.95 -10.78
C LYS A 159 -12.14 -20.56 -10.79
N PHE A 160 -11.65 -19.98 -11.89
CA PHE A 160 -10.28 -19.49 -12.02
C PHE A 160 -9.99 -18.39 -11.02
N CYS A 161 -10.79 -17.34 -10.97
CA CYS A 161 -10.63 -16.24 -10.00
C CYS A 161 -10.71 -16.76 -8.54
N ALA A 162 -11.69 -17.61 -8.23
CA ALA A 162 -11.80 -18.20 -6.91
C ALA A 162 -10.54 -18.98 -6.51
N LYS A 163 -9.95 -19.74 -7.44
CA LYS A 163 -8.71 -20.49 -7.21
C LYS A 163 -7.49 -19.58 -7.02
N VAL A 164 -7.40 -18.50 -7.80
CA VAL A 164 -6.33 -17.50 -7.64
C VAL A 164 -6.39 -16.87 -6.26
N LEU A 165 -7.56 -16.38 -5.84
CA LEU A 165 -7.73 -15.63 -4.58
C LEU A 165 -7.69 -16.55 -3.33
N SER A 166 -8.02 -17.83 -3.44
CA SER A 166 -8.01 -18.78 -2.32
C SER A 166 -6.69 -19.56 -2.15
N ARG A 167 -5.79 -19.50 -3.13
CA ARG A 167 -4.52 -20.21 -3.06
C ARG A 167 -3.63 -19.63 -1.96
N PRO A 168 -3.17 -20.42 -0.98
CA PRO A 168 -2.52 -19.90 0.22
C PRO A 168 -1.32 -19.01 -0.06
N ASP A 169 -0.42 -19.43 -0.96
CA ASP A 169 0.78 -18.68 -1.33
C ASP A 169 0.48 -17.35 -2.05
N PHE A 170 -0.67 -17.25 -2.76
CA PHE A 170 -1.14 -16.00 -3.35
C PHE A 170 -1.83 -15.11 -2.31
N ARG A 171 -2.72 -15.72 -1.54
CA ARG A 171 -3.49 -15.04 -0.49
C ARG A 171 -2.58 -14.33 0.50
N ASP A 172 -1.60 -15.04 1.06
CA ASP A 172 -0.69 -14.49 2.07
C ASP A 172 0.11 -13.29 1.53
N ARG A 173 0.56 -13.38 0.28
CA ARG A 173 1.26 -12.26 -0.38
C ARG A 173 0.35 -11.09 -0.70
N LEU A 174 -0.86 -11.34 -1.20
CA LEU A 174 -1.84 -10.30 -1.51
C LEU A 174 -2.25 -9.49 -0.29
N LEU A 175 -2.39 -10.11 0.88
CA LEU A 175 -2.71 -9.44 2.13
C LEU A 175 -1.62 -8.44 2.55
N GLU A 176 -0.36 -8.71 2.22
CA GLU A 176 0.78 -7.87 2.58
C GLU A 176 1.17 -6.88 1.48
N ALA A 177 0.76 -7.13 0.23
CA ALA A 177 1.26 -6.40 -0.92
C ALA A 177 0.77 -4.94 -0.96
N PRO A 178 1.68 -3.98 -1.18
CA PRO A 178 1.33 -2.62 -1.56
C PRO A 178 0.92 -2.56 -3.03
N GLY A 179 0.14 -1.56 -3.40
CA GLY A 179 -0.19 -1.28 -4.80
C GLY A 179 0.98 -0.69 -5.59
N ALA A 180 1.90 0.02 -4.90
CA ALA A 180 3.12 0.59 -5.48
C ALA A 180 4.21 0.74 -4.42
N LYS A 181 5.47 0.96 -4.85
CA LYS A 181 6.61 1.13 -3.93
C LYS A 181 6.50 2.39 -3.06
N THR A 182 6.15 3.53 -3.64
CA THR A 182 6.22 4.85 -2.97
C THR A 182 5.08 5.81 -3.33
N VAL A 183 4.18 5.43 -4.24
CA VAL A 183 3.11 6.31 -4.74
C VAL A 183 1.75 5.74 -4.30
N HIS A 184 0.68 5.99 -4.99
CA HIS A 184 -0.67 5.51 -4.68
C HIS A 184 -0.72 4.08 -4.14
N HIS A 185 -1.57 3.84 -3.13
CA HIS A 185 -1.73 2.52 -2.48
C HIS A 185 -0.43 1.90 -1.93
N GLY A 186 0.57 2.73 -1.58
CA GLY A 186 1.88 2.29 -1.09
C GLY A 186 1.85 1.76 0.36
N TYR A 187 0.82 1.06 0.80
CA TYR A 187 0.60 0.51 2.15
C TYR A 187 0.17 -0.96 2.10
N ARG A 188 0.19 -1.62 3.26
CA ARG A 188 -0.26 -3.02 3.41
C ARG A 188 -1.73 -3.14 2.97
N GLY A 189 -2.04 -4.11 2.11
CA GLY A 189 -3.38 -4.27 1.52
C GLY A 189 -3.71 -3.29 0.40
N GLY A 190 -2.80 -2.37 0.05
CA GLY A 190 -3.03 -1.38 -1.00
C GLY A 190 -3.25 -1.99 -2.38
N LEU A 191 -2.61 -3.11 -2.68
CA LEU A 191 -2.85 -3.86 -3.92
C LEU A 191 -4.29 -4.40 -3.99
N LEU A 192 -4.83 -4.92 -2.88
CA LEU A 192 -6.20 -5.41 -2.83
C LEU A 192 -7.21 -4.27 -2.93
N GLU A 193 -6.96 -3.15 -2.26
CA GLU A 193 -7.82 -1.98 -2.33
C GLU A 193 -7.90 -1.43 -3.75
N HIS A 194 -6.77 -1.27 -4.42
CA HIS A 194 -6.66 -0.88 -5.83
C HIS A 194 -7.40 -1.87 -6.74
N THR A 195 -7.10 -3.16 -6.64
CA THR A 195 -7.70 -4.20 -7.47
C THR A 195 -9.23 -4.22 -7.33
N LEU A 196 -9.73 -4.09 -6.10
CA LEU A 196 -11.18 -4.02 -5.84
C LEU A 196 -11.83 -2.77 -6.45
N ALA A 197 -11.15 -1.61 -6.36
CA ALA A 197 -11.62 -0.37 -6.96
C ALA A 197 -11.68 -0.47 -8.50
N VAL A 198 -10.63 -0.99 -9.13
CA VAL A 198 -10.59 -1.23 -10.59
C VAL A 198 -11.69 -2.21 -11.02
N CYS A 199 -11.89 -3.32 -10.31
CA CYS A 199 -12.96 -4.26 -10.60
C CYS A 199 -14.35 -3.60 -10.51
N ARG A 200 -14.61 -2.74 -9.54
CA ARG A 200 -15.87 -2.00 -9.40
C ARG A 200 -16.09 -1.00 -10.56
N LEU A 201 -15.04 -0.31 -10.99
CA LEU A 201 -15.09 0.55 -12.16
C LEU A 201 -15.43 -0.25 -13.42
N VAL A 202 -14.77 -1.39 -13.62
CA VAL A 202 -15.03 -2.31 -14.74
C VAL A 202 -16.49 -2.77 -14.75
N VAL A 203 -17.03 -3.21 -13.60
CA VAL A 203 -18.44 -3.60 -13.48
C VAL A 203 -19.35 -2.47 -13.92
N SER A 204 -19.15 -1.25 -13.42
CA SER A 204 -19.96 -0.08 -13.76
C SER A 204 -19.90 0.29 -15.24
N ILE A 205 -18.74 0.11 -15.88
CA ILE A 205 -18.56 0.34 -17.31
C ILE A 205 -19.27 -0.74 -18.12
N CYS A 206 -19.15 -2.01 -17.75
CA CYS A 206 -19.84 -3.12 -18.42
C CYS A 206 -21.37 -3.01 -18.34
N ASP A 207 -21.91 -2.50 -17.23
CA ASP A 207 -23.34 -2.23 -17.09
C ASP A 207 -23.82 -1.18 -18.12
N ARG A 208 -22.95 -0.25 -18.49
CA ARG A 208 -23.25 0.79 -19.48
C ARG A 208 -23.00 0.33 -20.92
N TYR A 209 -22.05 -0.58 -21.12
CA TYR A 209 -21.62 -1.07 -22.44
C TYR A 209 -21.72 -2.60 -22.52
N PRO A 210 -22.94 -3.16 -22.77
CA PRO A 210 -23.18 -4.61 -22.76
C PRO A 210 -22.46 -5.40 -23.87
N ALA A 211 -21.87 -4.71 -24.85
CA ALA A 211 -21.08 -5.33 -25.91
C ALA A 211 -19.68 -5.81 -25.45
N LEU A 212 -19.23 -5.39 -24.24
CA LEU A 212 -17.97 -5.84 -23.66
C LEU A 212 -18.10 -7.29 -23.17
N ASP A 213 -17.02 -8.06 -23.32
CA ASP A 213 -16.86 -9.34 -22.63
C ASP A 213 -16.59 -9.11 -21.14
N ARG A 214 -17.69 -8.95 -20.38
CA ARG A 214 -17.64 -8.65 -18.94
C ARG A 214 -16.83 -9.69 -18.16
N ASP A 215 -17.02 -10.97 -18.47
CA ASP A 215 -16.45 -12.05 -17.68
C ASP A 215 -14.93 -12.13 -17.84
N THR A 216 -14.44 -12.05 -19.08
CA THR A 216 -13.00 -12.02 -19.36
C THR A 216 -12.35 -10.72 -18.85
N LEU A 217 -13.02 -9.58 -19.03
CA LEU A 217 -12.51 -8.29 -18.57
C LEU A 217 -12.43 -8.24 -17.04
N LEU A 218 -13.43 -8.72 -16.32
CA LEU A 218 -13.42 -8.72 -14.85
C LEU A 218 -12.42 -9.72 -14.29
N ALA A 219 -12.26 -10.89 -14.92
CA ALA A 219 -11.18 -11.82 -14.56
C ALA A 219 -9.80 -11.20 -14.76
N ALA A 220 -9.61 -10.44 -15.86
CA ALA A 220 -8.37 -9.71 -16.10
C ALA A 220 -8.15 -8.58 -15.09
N ALA A 221 -9.18 -7.80 -14.74
CA ALA A 221 -9.10 -6.76 -13.73
C ALA A 221 -8.75 -7.32 -12.34
N CYS A 222 -9.29 -8.49 -11.97
CA CYS A 222 -8.94 -9.18 -10.72
C CYS A 222 -7.46 -9.60 -10.65
N CYS A 223 -6.81 -9.83 -11.80
CA CYS A 223 -5.48 -10.42 -11.87
C CYS A 223 -4.38 -9.48 -12.42
N HIS A 224 -4.72 -8.28 -12.93
CA HIS A 224 -3.80 -7.47 -13.74
C HIS A 224 -2.49 -7.14 -13.02
N ASP A 225 -2.58 -6.86 -11.77
CA ASP A 225 -1.48 -6.43 -10.91
C ASP A 225 -0.99 -7.52 -9.93
N LEU A 226 -1.49 -8.75 -10.04
CA LEU A 226 -1.13 -9.85 -9.14
C LEU A 226 0.39 -9.98 -8.96
N GLY A 227 1.15 -9.82 -10.03
CA GLY A 227 2.60 -9.93 -10.03
C GLY A 227 3.32 -8.94 -9.12
N LYS A 228 2.70 -7.80 -8.75
CA LYS A 228 3.26 -6.83 -7.79
C LYS A 228 3.55 -7.44 -6.43
N ALA A 229 2.78 -8.45 -6.02
CA ALA A 229 3.01 -9.19 -4.79
C ALA A 229 4.31 -10.03 -4.80
N TRP A 230 4.94 -10.21 -5.96
CA TRP A 230 6.26 -10.85 -6.13
C TRP A 230 7.32 -9.90 -6.68
N GLU A 231 6.91 -8.81 -7.31
CA GLU A 231 7.79 -7.75 -7.79
C GLU A 231 8.48 -7.02 -6.65
N LEU A 232 7.75 -6.80 -5.54
CA LEU A 232 8.23 -6.10 -4.35
C LEU A 232 8.57 -7.08 -3.22
N THR A 233 9.57 -6.72 -2.41
CA THR A 233 9.88 -7.45 -1.17
C THR A 233 8.79 -7.25 -0.14
N SER A 234 8.53 -8.27 0.68
CA SER A 234 7.64 -8.16 1.83
C SER A 234 8.31 -7.37 2.96
N GLY A 235 7.50 -6.71 3.79
CA GLY A 235 7.98 -6.00 4.97
C GLY A 235 8.05 -4.48 4.80
N PRO A 236 8.54 -3.78 5.84
CA PRO A 236 8.51 -2.32 5.87
C PRO A 236 9.47 -1.66 4.88
N ALA A 237 10.67 -2.21 4.67
CA ALA A 237 11.59 -1.70 3.64
C ALA A 237 11.29 -2.32 2.28
N ARG A 238 10.33 -1.75 1.60
CA ARG A 238 9.90 -2.21 0.28
C ARG A 238 10.91 -1.87 -0.77
N ASP A 239 11.46 -2.88 -1.42
CA ASP A 239 12.29 -2.72 -2.61
C ASP A 239 11.88 -3.74 -3.67
N TYR A 240 12.36 -3.56 -4.87
CA TYR A 240 12.16 -4.53 -5.93
C TYR A 240 12.98 -5.79 -5.66
N THR A 241 12.38 -6.95 -5.88
CA THR A 241 13.12 -8.20 -6.00
C THR A 241 13.96 -8.20 -7.29
N ASP A 242 14.93 -9.10 -7.41
CA ASP A 242 15.69 -9.24 -8.67
C ASP A 242 14.75 -9.58 -9.84
N ALA A 243 13.79 -10.48 -9.64
CA ALA A 243 12.76 -10.78 -10.63
C ALA A 243 11.92 -9.55 -10.96
N GLY A 244 11.54 -8.75 -9.94
CA GLY A 244 10.81 -7.50 -10.13
C GLY A 244 11.56 -6.50 -11.00
N ARG A 245 12.88 -6.34 -10.78
CA ARG A 245 13.73 -5.43 -11.58
C ARG A 245 13.96 -5.91 -13.00
N LEU A 246 14.06 -7.22 -13.21
CA LEU A 246 14.41 -7.81 -14.50
C LEU A 246 13.19 -8.08 -15.39
N LEU A 247 12.07 -8.51 -14.80
CA LEU A 247 10.88 -8.96 -15.54
C LEU A 247 9.69 -8.00 -15.41
N GLY A 248 9.52 -7.39 -14.23
CA GLY A 248 8.35 -6.59 -13.89
C GLY A 248 7.10 -7.44 -13.60
N HIS A 249 6.12 -6.83 -12.91
CA HIS A 249 4.92 -7.53 -12.41
C HIS A 249 4.05 -8.14 -13.52
N ILE A 250 3.98 -7.54 -14.71
CA ILE A 250 3.15 -8.06 -15.82
C ILE A 250 3.61 -9.46 -16.23
N VAL A 251 4.92 -9.63 -16.44
CA VAL A 251 5.49 -10.92 -16.84
C VAL A 251 5.40 -11.92 -15.71
N ILE A 252 5.79 -11.51 -14.50
CA ILE A 252 5.68 -12.36 -13.29
C ILE A 252 4.23 -12.81 -13.08
N GLY A 253 3.26 -11.91 -13.20
CA GLY A 253 1.83 -12.21 -13.07
C GLY A 253 1.37 -13.27 -14.08
N LEU A 254 1.75 -13.11 -15.35
CA LEU A 254 1.42 -14.09 -16.41
C LEU A 254 2.03 -15.47 -16.13
N GLU A 255 3.30 -15.53 -15.73
CA GLU A 255 3.96 -16.81 -15.39
C GLU A 255 3.28 -17.52 -14.22
N LEU A 256 2.86 -16.79 -13.19
CA LEU A 256 2.14 -17.34 -12.04
C LEU A 256 0.74 -17.83 -12.38
N LEU A 257 0.05 -17.13 -13.28
CA LEU A 257 -1.32 -17.45 -13.69
C LEU A 257 -1.40 -18.55 -14.74
N GLU A 258 -0.38 -18.72 -15.59
CA GLU A 258 -0.38 -19.67 -16.70
C GLU A 258 -0.73 -21.12 -16.29
N PRO A 259 -0.12 -21.73 -15.24
CA PRO A 259 -0.45 -23.08 -14.83
C PRO A 259 -1.89 -23.25 -14.31
N LEU A 260 -2.48 -22.16 -13.77
CA LEU A 260 -3.86 -22.14 -13.29
C LEU A 260 -4.82 -21.99 -14.47
N LEU A 261 -4.47 -21.12 -15.43
CA LEU A 261 -5.25 -20.86 -16.62
C LEU A 261 -5.38 -22.13 -17.50
N GLN A 262 -4.28 -22.87 -17.70
CA GLN A 262 -4.28 -24.13 -18.45
C GLN A 262 -5.20 -25.20 -17.83
N LYS A 263 -5.43 -25.15 -16.51
CA LYS A 263 -6.28 -26.11 -15.77
C LYS A 263 -7.68 -25.55 -15.46
N SER A 264 -8.02 -24.36 -15.96
CA SER A 264 -9.26 -23.68 -15.61
C SER A 264 -10.48 -24.18 -16.36
N GLY A 265 -10.27 -24.76 -17.55
CA GLY A 265 -11.34 -25.09 -18.50
C GLY A 265 -11.87 -23.86 -19.28
N VAL A 266 -11.15 -22.75 -19.23
CA VAL A 266 -11.43 -21.57 -20.07
C VAL A 266 -11.02 -21.89 -21.52
N GLU A 267 -11.84 -21.46 -22.47
CA GLU A 267 -11.62 -21.66 -23.90
C GLU A 267 -10.34 -20.95 -24.36
N PRO A 268 -9.57 -21.54 -25.31
CA PRO A 268 -8.27 -21.00 -25.73
C PRO A 268 -8.33 -19.54 -26.23
N GLU A 269 -9.40 -19.17 -26.92
CA GLU A 269 -9.61 -17.82 -27.46
C GLU A 269 -9.83 -16.82 -26.31
N LEU A 270 -10.61 -17.17 -25.30
CA LEU A 270 -10.81 -16.32 -24.11
C LEU A 270 -9.54 -16.23 -23.28
N ALA A 271 -8.80 -17.34 -23.14
CA ALA A 271 -7.50 -17.34 -22.47
C ALA A 271 -6.47 -16.45 -23.19
N LEU A 272 -6.45 -16.45 -24.53
CA LEU A 272 -5.60 -15.56 -25.32
C LEU A 272 -6.01 -14.08 -25.14
N HIS A 273 -7.31 -13.81 -25.14
CA HIS A 273 -7.86 -12.46 -24.92
C HIS A 273 -7.49 -11.95 -23.50
N PHE A 274 -7.70 -12.76 -22.47
CA PHE A 274 -7.28 -12.47 -21.09
C PHE A 274 -5.79 -12.09 -21.00
N LYS A 275 -4.90 -12.91 -21.59
CA LYS A 275 -3.46 -12.63 -21.64
C LYS A 275 -3.16 -11.31 -22.36
N HIS A 276 -3.87 -11.01 -23.47
CA HIS A 276 -3.70 -9.73 -24.14
C HIS A 276 -4.10 -8.55 -23.26
N ILE A 277 -5.22 -8.64 -22.54
CA ILE A 277 -5.67 -7.59 -21.63
C ILE A 277 -4.61 -7.33 -20.55
N LEU A 278 -4.06 -8.40 -19.94
CA LEU A 278 -2.99 -8.28 -18.95
C LEU A 278 -1.72 -7.64 -19.52
N LEU A 279 -1.27 -8.07 -20.73
CA LEU A 279 -0.08 -7.53 -21.38
C LEU A 279 -0.21 -6.07 -21.80
N ALA A 280 -1.43 -5.57 -21.93
CA ALA A 280 -1.72 -4.26 -22.48
C ALA A 280 -2.27 -3.24 -21.45
N HIS A 281 -2.43 -3.63 -20.16
CA HIS A 281 -3.13 -2.79 -19.20
C HIS A 281 -2.40 -1.46 -18.88
N HIS A 282 -1.09 -1.36 -19.04
CA HIS A 282 -0.39 -0.08 -18.95
C HIS A 282 -0.63 0.85 -20.16
N GLY A 283 -1.20 0.35 -21.25
CA GLY A 283 -1.63 1.14 -22.42
C GLY A 283 -0.53 1.44 -23.40
N GLU A 284 0.48 2.19 -23.02
CA GLU A 284 1.54 2.67 -23.91
C GLU A 284 2.90 2.05 -23.56
N TYR A 285 3.80 1.96 -24.56
CA TYR A 285 5.16 1.43 -24.36
C TYR A 285 5.97 2.28 -23.37
N GLU A 286 5.76 3.58 -23.38
CA GLU A 286 6.40 4.55 -22.49
C GLU A 286 6.04 4.33 -21.02
N PHE A 287 4.91 3.68 -20.76
CA PHE A 287 4.45 3.29 -19.41
C PHE A 287 4.87 1.85 -19.04
N GLY A 288 5.73 1.23 -19.86
CA GLY A 288 6.22 -0.13 -19.64
C GLY A 288 5.24 -1.23 -20.08
N SER A 289 4.23 -0.91 -20.89
CA SER A 289 3.33 -1.93 -21.43
C SER A 289 4.06 -2.79 -22.46
N PRO A 290 4.07 -4.14 -22.29
CA PRO A 290 4.65 -5.03 -23.31
C PRO A 290 3.89 -4.98 -24.66
N ARG A 291 2.62 -4.65 -24.62
CA ARG A 291 1.74 -4.51 -25.81
C ARG A 291 0.78 -3.34 -25.62
N ARG A 292 0.41 -2.67 -26.72
CA ARG A 292 -0.66 -1.67 -26.72
C ARG A 292 -2.02 -2.35 -26.83
N PRO A 293 -3.07 -1.79 -26.19
CA PRO A 293 -4.44 -2.31 -26.27
C PRO A 293 -4.92 -2.46 -27.73
N LYS A 294 -5.54 -3.62 -28.02
CA LYS A 294 -6.12 -3.92 -29.36
C LYS A 294 -7.57 -4.40 -29.27
N THR A 295 -8.13 -4.51 -28.07
CA THR A 295 -9.53 -4.86 -27.84
C THR A 295 -10.17 -3.82 -26.95
N ALA A 296 -11.50 -3.70 -27.01
CA ALA A 296 -12.23 -2.75 -26.18
C ALA A 296 -11.95 -2.99 -24.70
N GLU A 297 -11.91 -4.25 -24.26
CA GLU A 297 -11.65 -4.63 -22.87
C GLU A 297 -10.26 -4.23 -22.41
N ALA A 298 -9.24 -4.35 -23.25
CA ALA A 298 -7.88 -3.91 -22.92
C ALA A 298 -7.80 -2.39 -22.74
N PHE A 299 -8.50 -1.60 -23.56
CA PHE A 299 -8.63 -0.16 -23.37
C PHE A 299 -9.35 0.17 -22.06
N ILE A 300 -10.47 -0.54 -21.76
CA ILE A 300 -11.24 -0.28 -20.55
C ILE A 300 -10.42 -0.60 -19.30
N LEU A 301 -9.69 -1.72 -19.26
CA LEU A 301 -8.85 -2.02 -18.11
C LEU A 301 -7.76 -0.96 -17.93
N HIS A 302 -7.07 -0.55 -19.00
CA HIS A 302 -6.07 0.52 -18.95
C HIS A 302 -6.63 1.82 -18.34
N PHE A 303 -7.81 2.26 -18.80
CA PHE A 303 -8.40 3.50 -18.26
C PHE A 303 -8.93 3.32 -16.83
N ALA A 304 -9.50 2.19 -16.47
CA ALA A 304 -9.99 1.93 -15.12
C ALA A 304 -8.85 1.93 -14.09
N ASP A 305 -7.74 1.26 -14.41
CA ASP A 305 -6.51 1.26 -13.64
C ASP A 305 -5.95 2.69 -13.48
N ASN A 306 -5.81 3.42 -14.58
CA ASN A 306 -5.30 4.79 -14.58
C ASN A 306 -6.20 5.77 -13.80
N ILE A 307 -7.52 5.61 -13.86
CA ILE A 307 -8.47 6.43 -13.08
C ILE A 307 -8.23 6.22 -11.59
N ASP A 308 -8.21 4.98 -11.12
CA ASP A 308 -8.02 4.69 -9.69
C ASP A 308 -6.66 5.17 -9.20
N ALA A 309 -5.58 4.86 -9.93
CA ALA A 309 -4.23 5.29 -9.61
C ALA A 309 -4.10 6.82 -9.51
N LYS A 310 -4.70 7.56 -10.44
CA LYS A 310 -4.67 9.04 -10.41
C LYS A 310 -5.53 9.62 -9.30
N LEU A 311 -6.73 9.10 -9.06
CA LEU A 311 -7.60 9.59 -7.99
C LEU A 311 -6.94 9.38 -6.62
N ASN A 312 -6.32 8.22 -6.40
CA ASN A 312 -5.58 7.96 -5.17
C ASN A 312 -4.41 8.95 -4.98
N GLN A 313 -3.63 9.25 -6.05
CA GLN A 313 -2.57 10.26 -6.01
C GLN A 313 -3.11 11.66 -5.74
N ILE A 314 -4.24 12.03 -6.36
CA ILE A 314 -4.85 13.36 -6.20
C ILE A 314 -5.33 13.54 -4.76
N PHE A 315 -6.06 12.56 -4.21
CA PHE A 315 -6.58 12.65 -2.85
C PHE A 315 -5.47 12.59 -1.78
N GLY A 316 -4.42 11.82 -2.02
CA GLY A 316 -3.26 11.75 -1.13
C GLY A 316 -2.29 12.93 -1.25
N ALA A 317 -2.53 13.90 -2.15
CA ALA A 317 -1.65 15.06 -2.32
C ALA A 317 -1.98 16.23 -1.39
N PHE A 318 -3.04 16.14 -0.60
CA PHE A 318 -3.49 17.16 0.33
C PHE A 318 -3.30 16.69 1.77
N ASP A 319 -2.69 17.52 2.62
CA ASP A 319 -2.50 17.24 4.04
C ASP A 319 -3.80 17.48 4.84
N THR A 320 -4.71 18.27 4.29
CA THR A 320 -6.03 18.59 4.88
C THR A 320 -7.14 18.45 3.85
N ASP A 321 -8.37 18.25 4.31
CA ASP A 321 -9.56 18.28 3.45
C ASP A 321 -10.10 19.70 3.23
N GLU A 322 -9.39 20.75 3.68
CA GLU A 322 -9.84 22.14 3.60
C GLU A 322 -9.96 22.58 2.14
N PRO A 323 -11.12 23.12 1.74
CA PRO A 323 -11.32 23.64 0.40
C PRO A 323 -10.53 24.94 0.16
N GLY A 324 -10.07 25.12 -1.08
CA GLY A 324 -9.38 26.35 -1.49
C GLY A 324 -7.85 26.25 -1.42
N GLU A 325 -7.31 25.11 -1.00
CA GLU A 325 -5.87 24.91 -0.91
C GLU A 325 -5.25 24.33 -2.20
N TRP A 326 -3.99 24.66 -2.43
CA TRP A 326 -3.15 24.07 -3.46
C TRP A 326 -2.21 23.03 -2.84
N SER A 327 -2.09 21.87 -3.49
CA SER A 327 -1.13 20.85 -3.08
C SER A 327 0.32 21.34 -3.29
N PRO A 328 1.32 20.71 -2.65
CA PRO A 328 2.69 20.71 -3.14
C PRO A 328 2.75 20.23 -4.60
N TYR A 329 3.88 20.51 -5.31
CA TYR A 329 4.06 20.01 -6.67
C TYR A 329 4.10 18.47 -6.72
N VAL A 330 3.12 17.87 -7.37
CA VAL A 330 2.99 16.41 -7.52
C VAL A 330 3.81 15.96 -8.72
N ARG A 331 5.02 15.45 -8.47
CA ARG A 331 5.97 15.08 -9.54
C ARG A 331 5.43 14.04 -10.52
N THR A 332 4.66 13.06 -10.02
CA THR A 332 4.08 11.97 -10.83
C THR A 332 2.96 12.43 -11.76
N LEU A 333 2.35 13.59 -11.44
CA LEU A 333 1.32 14.23 -12.26
C LEU A 333 1.84 15.49 -12.97
N GLU A 334 3.09 15.90 -12.68
CA GLU A 334 3.78 17.08 -13.23
C GLU A 334 3.00 18.39 -13.08
N ARG A 335 2.30 18.55 -11.92
CA ARG A 335 1.46 19.73 -11.66
C ARG A 335 1.17 19.97 -10.19
N TYR A 336 0.70 21.17 -9.88
CA TYR A 336 0.00 21.48 -8.64
C TYR A 336 -1.47 21.08 -8.79
N LEU A 337 -2.09 20.69 -7.69
CA LEU A 337 -3.51 20.34 -7.63
C LEU A 337 -4.25 21.31 -6.74
N TYR A 338 -5.49 21.61 -7.08
CA TYR A 338 -6.36 22.48 -6.30
C TYR A 338 -7.47 21.65 -5.64
N ASN A 339 -7.70 21.85 -4.35
CA ASN A 339 -8.81 21.24 -3.61
C ASN A 339 -10.05 22.15 -3.67
N PRO A 340 -11.01 21.93 -4.59
CA PRO A 340 -12.16 22.81 -4.74
C PRO A 340 -13.16 22.63 -3.61
N ALA A 341 -13.92 23.68 -3.31
CA ALA A 341 -15.12 23.54 -2.49
C ALA A 341 -16.11 22.56 -3.15
N ARG A 342 -16.69 21.69 -2.34
CA ARG A 342 -17.65 20.66 -2.82
C ARG A 342 -19.06 21.03 -2.38
N ALA A 343 -20.03 20.80 -3.23
CA ALA A 343 -21.43 20.91 -2.84
C ALA A 343 -21.75 19.95 -1.70
N PRO A 344 -22.57 20.36 -0.71
CA PRO A 344 -23.00 19.49 0.37
C PRO A 344 -23.62 18.21 -0.20
N ARG A 345 -23.18 17.05 0.29
CA ARG A 345 -23.81 15.78 -0.07
C ARG A 345 -24.99 15.55 0.88
N GLU A 346 -26.18 15.47 0.33
CA GLU A 346 -27.30 14.91 1.10
C GLU A 346 -27.00 13.46 1.48
N PRO A 347 -27.28 13.03 2.73
CA PRO A 347 -27.13 11.65 3.13
C PRO A 347 -27.86 10.71 2.17
N ALA A 348 -27.26 9.58 1.81
CA ALA A 348 -27.83 8.62 0.85
C ALA A 348 -29.25 8.13 1.24
N GLU A 349 -29.54 8.08 2.54
CA GLU A 349 -30.87 7.74 3.08
C GLU A 349 -31.96 8.76 2.72
N ALA A 350 -31.61 10.05 2.58
CA ALA A 350 -32.59 11.08 2.17
C ALA A 350 -32.99 10.92 0.69
N LYS A 351 -32.04 10.52 -0.17
CA LYS A 351 -32.33 10.25 -1.59
C LYS A 351 -33.17 8.99 -1.80
N ALA A 352 -32.98 7.96 -1.00
CA ALA A 352 -33.78 6.74 -1.05
C ALA A 352 -35.23 7.00 -0.63
N LYS A 353 -35.44 7.83 0.42
CA LYS A 353 -36.77 8.24 0.90
C LYS A 353 -37.48 9.19 -0.08
N ALA A 354 -36.76 10.07 -0.76
CA ALA A 354 -37.33 10.96 -1.77
C ALA A 354 -37.76 10.20 -3.03
N ARG A 355 -36.97 9.22 -3.50
CA ARG A 355 -37.35 8.35 -4.63
C ARG A 355 -38.54 7.43 -4.33
N ALA A 356 -38.73 7.03 -3.08
CA ALA A 356 -39.86 6.19 -2.67
C ALA A 356 -41.19 6.97 -2.50
N LYS A 357 -41.17 8.32 -2.57
CA LYS A 357 -42.36 9.18 -2.35
C LYS A 357 -42.97 9.77 -3.60
N ASP A 358 -42.45 9.50 -4.80
CA ASP A 358 -43.05 10.00 -6.05
C ASP A 358 -43.54 8.86 -6.96
N PRO A 359 -44.78 8.40 -6.76
CA PRO A 359 -45.42 7.40 -7.62
C PRO A 359 -45.88 7.98 -8.99
N THR A 360 -45.64 9.25 -9.28
CA THR A 360 -46.22 9.94 -10.46
C THR A 360 -45.23 10.14 -11.62
N GLN A 361 -44.00 9.61 -11.58
CA GLN A 361 -43.07 9.70 -12.70
C GLN A 361 -43.18 8.53 -13.70
N CYS A 362 -44.36 8.18 -14.06
CA CYS A 362 -44.57 7.30 -15.23
C CYS A 362 -45.88 7.65 -15.91
N LEU A 363 -45.84 8.60 -16.84
CA LEU A 363 -46.81 8.73 -17.94
C LEU A 363 -46.40 9.94 -18.83
N LEU A 364 -45.39 9.73 -19.68
CA LEU A 364 -45.35 10.52 -20.94
C LEU A 364 -46.26 9.80 -21.94
N PRO A 365 -47.33 10.45 -22.45
CA PRO A 365 -48.10 9.86 -23.49
C PRO A 365 -47.29 9.84 -24.79
N LEU A 366 -47.07 8.66 -25.34
CA LEU A 366 -46.66 8.48 -26.73
C LEU A 366 -47.79 9.02 -27.61
N LYS A 367 -47.58 10.19 -28.21
CA LYS A 367 -48.38 10.61 -29.37
C LYS A 367 -47.83 9.94 -30.61
N GLY A 368 -48.75 9.26 -31.32
CA GLY A 368 -48.53 8.58 -32.58
C GLY A 368 -48.17 9.50 -33.76
#